data_87e6071d5607bde2f6e7a16fd115f520
#
_entry.id   87e6071d5607bde2f6e7a16fd115f520
#
_cell.length_a   1.000
_cell.length_b   1.000
_cell.length_c   1.000
_cell.angle_alpha   90.00
_cell.angle_beta   90.00
_cell.angle_gamma   90.00
#
_symmetry.space_group_name_H-M   'P 1'
#
loop_
_entity.id
_entity.type
_entity.pdbx_description
1 polymer ?
#
loop_
_entity_poly.entity_id
_entity_poly.type
_entity_poly.pdbx_seq_one_letter_code
_entity_poly.pdbx_strand_id
1 'polypeptide(L)'
;MSILSTVGAIAAILAGLLHVFIFYMESIAWTSEKACSTFGMTKEEANNTKEMAFNQGFYNLMLAIETLFGVCFMFFGNVIGKPLAIFGVLSMFSAAALLFFSSPDKRSAAIKQGTLPLIALILLFL
;
A
#
# COMPACT_ATOMS: atom_id res chain seq x y z
N MET A 1 8.46 21.55 -8.50
CA MET A 1 7.29 20.63 -8.62
C MET A 1 6.02 21.42 -8.74
N SER A 2 5.10 20.96 -9.58
CA SER A 2 3.76 21.57 -9.68
C SER A 2 2.96 21.30 -8.40
N ILE A 3 1.86 22.05 -8.24
CA ILE A 3 0.95 21.83 -7.11
C ILE A 3 0.36 20.43 -7.16
N LEU A 4 -0.04 19.96 -8.36
CA LEU A 4 -0.60 18.61 -8.51
C LEU A 4 0.43 17.52 -8.16
N SER A 5 1.68 17.69 -8.60
CA SER A 5 2.75 16.73 -8.24
C SER A 5 3.03 16.75 -6.74
N THR A 6 2.99 17.93 -6.11
CA THR A 6 3.22 18.03 -4.66
C THR A 6 2.10 17.33 -3.88
N VAL A 7 0.85 17.57 -4.24
CA VAL A 7 -0.29 16.91 -3.58
C VAL A 7 -0.23 15.39 -3.83
N GLY A 8 0.11 15.00 -5.06
CA GLY A 8 0.31 13.58 -5.40
C GLY A 8 1.42 12.93 -4.59
N ALA A 9 2.53 13.65 -4.38
CA ALA A 9 3.62 13.17 -3.54
C ALA A 9 3.19 13.00 -2.08
N ILE A 10 2.39 13.92 -1.56
CA ILE A 10 1.86 13.81 -0.19
C ILE A 10 0.95 12.58 -0.08
N ALA A 11 0.05 12.38 -1.05
CA ALA A 11 -0.79 11.19 -1.07
C ALA A 11 0.04 9.91 -1.16
N ALA A 12 1.13 9.92 -1.92
CA ALA A 12 2.05 8.78 -2.03
C ALA A 12 2.77 8.51 -0.70
N ILE A 13 3.16 9.55 0.03
CA ILE A 13 3.74 9.38 1.38
C ILE A 13 2.74 8.69 2.29
N LEU A 14 1.49 9.15 2.30
CA LEU A 14 0.45 8.54 3.13
C LEU A 14 0.19 7.09 2.73
N ALA A 15 0.18 6.80 1.44
CA ALA A 15 0.05 5.44 0.94
C ALA A 15 1.22 4.56 1.40
N GLY A 16 2.44 5.10 1.33
CA GLY A 16 3.64 4.40 1.81
C GLY A 16 3.56 4.08 3.30
N LEU A 17 3.16 5.06 4.11
CA LEU A 17 3.02 4.87 5.55
C LEU A 17 1.92 3.84 5.87
N LEU A 18 0.82 3.88 5.14
CA LEU A 18 -0.24 2.88 5.26
C LEU A 18 0.30 1.48 4.97
N HIS A 19 1.13 1.32 3.93
CA HIS A 19 1.68 0.02 3.57
C HIS A 19 2.75 -0.46 4.57
N VAL A 20 3.45 0.44 5.25
CA VAL A 20 4.29 0.05 6.41
C VAL A 20 3.40 -0.53 7.51
N PHE A 21 2.24 0.08 7.77
CA PHE A 21 1.30 -0.44 8.75
C PHE A 21 0.70 -1.79 8.33
N ILE A 22 0.39 -1.95 7.04
CA ILE A 22 -0.07 -3.25 6.51
C ILE A 22 1.01 -4.31 6.69
N PHE A 23 2.27 -3.98 6.41
CA PHE A 23 3.39 -4.87 6.70
C PHE A 23 3.39 -5.31 8.17
N TYR A 24 3.23 -4.37 9.10
CA TYR A 24 3.16 -4.70 10.52
C TYR A 24 2.04 -5.69 10.81
N MET A 25 0.84 -5.43 10.30
CA MET A 25 -0.30 -6.32 10.53
C MET A 25 -0.08 -7.70 9.91
N GLU A 26 0.45 -7.76 8.69
CA GLU A 26 0.58 -9.02 7.97
C GLU A 26 1.77 -9.85 8.42
N SER A 27 2.92 -9.22 8.67
CA SER A 27 4.15 -9.94 8.99
C SER A 27 4.37 -10.13 10.49
N ILE A 28 3.82 -9.25 11.33
CA ILE A 28 4.11 -9.26 12.76
C ILE A 28 2.86 -9.55 13.59
N ALA A 29 1.73 -8.91 13.29
CA ALA A 29 0.53 -8.94 14.12
C ALA A 29 -0.68 -9.59 13.43
N TRP A 30 -0.44 -10.56 12.55
CA TRP A 30 -1.51 -11.13 11.71
C TRP A 30 -2.65 -11.77 12.52
N THR A 31 -2.33 -12.39 13.64
CA THR A 31 -3.33 -13.07 14.47
C THR A 31 -3.96 -12.17 15.53
N SER A 32 -3.64 -10.87 15.54
CA SER A 32 -4.22 -9.91 16.48
C SER A 32 -5.70 -9.64 16.14
N GLU A 33 -6.45 -9.15 17.14
CA GLU A 33 -7.84 -8.76 16.94
C GLU A 33 -7.97 -7.66 15.88
N LYS A 34 -7.04 -6.70 15.86
CA LYS A 34 -7.05 -5.61 14.90
C LYS A 34 -6.86 -6.12 13.47
N ALA A 35 -5.90 -7.01 13.25
CA ALA A 35 -5.68 -7.57 11.93
C ALA A 35 -6.87 -8.42 11.48
N CYS A 36 -7.41 -9.25 12.35
CA CYS A 36 -8.59 -10.05 12.03
C CYS A 36 -9.78 -9.17 11.66
N SER A 37 -10.01 -8.10 12.41
CA SER A 37 -11.09 -7.15 12.12
C SER A 37 -10.86 -6.42 10.80
N THR A 38 -9.64 -5.95 10.56
CA THR A 38 -9.29 -5.20 9.35
C THR A 38 -9.44 -6.03 8.08
N PHE A 39 -9.03 -7.29 8.12
CA PHE A 39 -9.04 -8.17 6.95
C PHE A 39 -10.25 -9.11 6.90
N GLY A 40 -11.20 -8.98 7.82
CA GLY A 40 -12.43 -9.76 7.79
C GLY A 40 -12.22 -11.25 7.93
N MET A 41 -11.39 -11.68 8.89
CA MET A 41 -11.07 -13.09 9.09
C MET A 41 -11.24 -13.50 10.55
N THR A 42 -11.48 -14.80 10.75
CA THR A 42 -11.47 -15.38 12.08
C THR A 42 -10.04 -15.62 12.56
N LYS A 43 -9.86 -15.82 13.86
CA LYS A 43 -8.53 -16.13 14.41
C LYS A 43 -7.99 -17.44 13.85
N GLU A 44 -8.86 -18.42 13.61
CA GLU A 44 -8.48 -19.69 13.00
C GLU A 44 -7.97 -19.49 11.58
N GLU A 45 -8.68 -18.72 10.77
CA GLU A 45 -8.24 -18.37 9.42
C GLU A 45 -6.89 -17.65 9.45
N ALA A 46 -6.71 -16.72 10.38
CA ALA A 46 -5.45 -16.01 10.54
C ALA A 46 -4.30 -16.95 10.88
N ASN A 47 -4.51 -17.89 11.82
CA ASN A 47 -3.50 -18.87 12.15
C ASN A 47 -3.12 -19.77 10.97
N ASN A 48 -4.10 -20.14 10.15
CA ASN A 48 -3.89 -21.01 8.99
C ASN A 48 -3.17 -20.30 7.83
N THR A 49 -3.20 -18.98 7.78
CA THR A 49 -2.60 -18.19 6.71
C THR A 49 -1.39 -17.36 7.17
N LYS A 50 -0.91 -17.58 8.38
CA LYS A 50 0.13 -16.76 8.99
C LYS A 50 1.42 -16.74 8.18
N GLU A 51 1.84 -17.87 7.65
CA GLU A 51 3.06 -17.95 6.85
C GLU A 51 2.95 -17.17 5.56
N MET A 52 1.81 -17.27 4.88
CA MET A 52 1.56 -16.52 3.66
C MET A 52 1.50 -15.01 3.94
N ALA A 53 0.83 -14.64 5.04
CA ALA A 53 0.74 -13.23 5.44
C ALA A 53 2.12 -12.64 5.78
N PHE A 54 2.98 -13.43 6.39
CA PHE A 54 4.35 -13.00 6.69
C PHE A 54 5.09 -12.58 5.41
N ASN A 55 5.02 -13.41 4.38
CA ASN A 55 5.65 -13.11 3.10
C ASN A 55 5.01 -11.92 2.41
N GLN A 56 3.68 -11.87 2.40
CA GLN A 56 2.93 -10.79 1.74
C GLN A 56 3.21 -9.44 2.41
N GLY A 57 3.33 -9.42 3.73
CA GLY A 57 3.68 -8.21 4.46
C GLY A 57 5.03 -7.67 4.05
N PHE A 58 6.00 -8.53 3.81
CA PHE A 58 7.32 -8.10 3.35
C PHE A 58 7.24 -7.44 1.98
N TYR A 59 6.45 -7.97 1.04
CA TYR A 59 6.23 -7.31 -0.25
C TYR A 59 5.61 -5.92 -0.07
N ASN A 60 4.67 -5.79 0.85
CA ASN A 60 4.06 -4.49 1.14
C ASN A 60 5.07 -3.50 1.72
N LEU A 61 5.99 -3.97 2.55
CA LEU A 61 7.08 -3.13 3.05
C LEU A 61 7.97 -2.64 1.89
N MET A 62 8.30 -3.52 0.95
CA MET A 62 9.13 -3.13 -0.19
C MET A 62 8.43 -2.12 -1.09
N LEU A 63 7.13 -2.26 -1.30
CA LEU A 63 6.34 -1.26 -2.03
C LEU A 63 6.36 0.10 -1.31
N ALA A 64 6.27 0.09 0.00
CA ALA A 64 6.37 1.32 0.79
C ALA A 64 7.74 1.97 0.64
N ILE A 65 8.80 1.20 0.74
CA ILE A 65 10.17 1.71 0.61
C ILE A 65 10.38 2.31 -0.79
N GLU A 66 9.96 1.61 -1.83
CA GLU A 66 10.06 2.08 -3.22
C GLU A 66 9.34 3.42 -3.38
N THR A 67 8.11 3.51 -2.90
CA THR A 67 7.29 4.71 -3.03
C THR A 67 7.90 5.88 -2.26
N LEU A 68 8.33 5.64 -1.01
CA LEU A 68 8.90 6.69 -0.17
C LEU A 68 10.24 7.17 -0.72
N PHE A 69 11.09 6.28 -1.23
CA PHE A 69 12.33 6.69 -1.91
C PHE A 69 12.01 7.50 -3.16
N GLY A 70 11.02 7.08 -3.95
CA GLY A 70 10.61 7.83 -5.13
C GLY A 70 10.21 9.26 -4.79
N VAL A 71 9.38 9.44 -3.76
CA VAL A 71 8.97 10.77 -3.30
C VAL A 71 10.17 11.57 -2.78
N CYS A 72 11.06 10.94 -2.03
CA CYS A 72 12.27 11.58 -1.54
C CYS A 72 13.10 12.14 -2.70
N PHE A 73 13.34 11.33 -3.73
CA PHE A 73 14.07 11.79 -4.91
C PHE A 73 13.34 12.90 -5.66
N MET A 74 12.00 12.87 -5.70
CA MET A 74 11.23 13.97 -6.29
C MET A 74 11.53 15.29 -5.59
N PHE A 75 11.54 15.31 -4.26
CA PHE A 75 11.81 16.52 -3.50
C PHE A 75 13.25 17.01 -3.67
N PHE A 76 14.19 16.14 -3.99
CA PHE A 76 15.57 16.52 -4.31
C PHE A 76 15.76 16.86 -5.79
N GLY A 77 14.71 16.85 -6.59
CA GLY A 77 14.80 17.19 -8.01
C GLY A 77 15.44 16.11 -8.88
N ASN A 78 15.54 14.90 -8.40
CA ASN A 78 16.10 13.79 -9.16
C ASN A 78 15.05 13.20 -10.10
N VAL A 79 15.41 13.04 -11.38
CA VAL A 79 14.46 12.61 -12.44
C VAL A 79 13.93 11.20 -12.26
N ILE A 80 14.59 10.34 -11.50
CA ILE A 80 14.11 8.98 -11.26
C ILE A 80 13.02 8.92 -10.19
N GLY A 81 12.83 9.99 -9.41
CA GLY A 81 11.91 10.00 -8.30
C GLY A 81 10.46 9.77 -8.70
N LYS A 82 9.99 10.54 -9.68
CA LYS A 82 8.59 10.47 -10.10
C LYS A 82 8.23 9.11 -10.71
N PRO A 83 8.99 8.55 -11.66
CA PRO A 83 8.71 7.21 -12.15
C PRO A 83 8.72 6.15 -11.06
N LEU A 84 9.63 6.25 -10.11
CA LEU A 84 9.73 5.29 -9.01
C LEU A 84 8.50 5.37 -8.09
N ALA A 85 8.07 6.58 -7.74
CA ALA A 85 6.87 6.80 -6.93
C ALA A 85 5.62 6.33 -7.67
N ILE A 86 5.50 6.64 -8.97
CA ILE A 86 4.36 6.21 -9.78
C ILE A 86 4.27 4.69 -9.82
N PHE A 87 5.38 4.01 -10.06
CA PHE A 87 5.35 2.55 -10.13
C PHE A 87 5.01 1.93 -8.78
N GLY A 88 5.48 2.53 -7.68
CA GLY A 88 5.14 2.09 -6.34
C GLY A 88 3.64 2.18 -6.07
N VAL A 89 3.02 3.34 -6.30
CA VAL A 89 1.58 3.50 -6.05
C VAL A 89 0.73 2.75 -7.07
N LEU A 90 1.21 2.59 -8.31
CA LEU A 90 0.54 1.75 -9.31
C LEU A 90 0.49 0.29 -8.83
N SER A 91 1.60 -0.21 -8.31
CA SER A 91 1.67 -1.58 -7.77
C SER A 91 0.73 -1.76 -6.58
N MET A 92 0.69 -0.78 -5.67
CA MET A 92 -0.23 -0.79 -4.53
C MET A 92 -1.68 -0.82 -4.98
N PHE A 93 -2.04 0.06 -5.92
CA PHE A 93 -3.41 0.13 -6.44
C PHE A 93 -3.79 -1.15 -7.17
N SER A 94 -2.90 -1.70 -7.99
CA SER A 94 -3.14 -2.94 -8.73
C SER A 94 -3.39 -4.11 -7.78
N ALA A 95 -2.61 -4.20 -6.70
CA ALA A 95 -2.81 -5.24 -5.68
C ALA A 95 -4.16 -5.09 -4.99
N ALA A 96 -4.55 -3.86 -4.65
CA ALA A 96 -5.85 -3.59 -4.02
C ALA A 96 -7.01 -3.90 -4.98
N ALA A 97 -6.88 -3.56 -6.26
CA ALA A 97 -7.89 -3.86 -7.27
C ALA A 97 -8.05 -5.37 -7.44
N LEU A 98 -6.94 -6.09 -7.49
CA LEU A 98 -6.98 -7.56 -7.57
C LEU A 98 -7.70 -8.15 -6.36
N LEU A 99 -7.38 -7.69 -5.16
CA LEU A 99 -8.04 -8.13 -3.93
C LEU A 99 -9.55 -7.86 -3.99
N PHE A 100 -9.93 -6.65 -4.43
CA PHE A 100 -11.34 -6.25 -4.52
C PHE A 100 -12.14 -7.19 -5.42
N PHE A 101 -11.59 -7.54 -6.59
CA PHE A 101 -12.32 -8.37 -7.55
C PHE A 101 -12.21 -9.86 -7.27
N SER A 102 -11.15 -10.32 -6.64
CA SER A 102 -10.94 -11.75 -6.39
C SER A 102 -11.52 -12.23 -5.06
N SER A 103 -11.73 -11.34 -4.10
CA SER A 103 -12.15 -11.71 -2.75
C SER A 103 -13.28 -10.78 -2.27
N PRO A 104 -14.55 -11.10 -2.59
CA PRO A 104 -15.68 -10.22 -2.23
C PRO A 104 -15.79 -9.93 -0.73
N ASP A 105 -15.38 -10.87 0.12
CA ASP A 105 -15.39 -10.72 1.57
C ASP A 105 -14.32 -9.75 2.08
N LYS A 106 -13.38 -9.36 1.22
CA LYS A 106 -12.26 -8.47 1.60
C LYS A 106 -12.31 -7.12 0.89
N ARG A 107 -13.46 -6.75 0.33
CA ARG A 107 -13.60 -5.48 -0.42
C ARG A 107 -13.39 -4.26 0.47
N SER A 108 -13.81 -4.31 1.73
CA SER A 108 -13.55 -3.22 2.67
C SER A 108 -12.04 -2.99 2.85
N ALA A 109 -11.27 -4.05 3.03
CA ALA A 109 -9.82 -3.95 3.14
C ALA A 109 -9.21 -3.42 1.85
N ALA A 110 -9.69 -3.90 0.69
CA ALA A 110 -9.20 -3.46 -0.61
C ALA A 110 -9.41 -1.95 -0.83
N ILE A 111 -10.57 -1.43 -0.45
CA ILE A 111 -10.87 0.00 -0.56
C ILE A 111 -9.94 0.81 0.35
N LYS A 112 -9.72 0.36 1.58
CA LYS A 112 -8.82 1.02 2.53
C LYS A 112 -7.38 1.06 2.01
N GLN A 113 -6.94 0.00 1.32
CA GLN A 113 -5.57 -0.09 0.81
C GLN A 113 -5.39 0.67 -0.50
N GLY A 114 -6.41 0.75 -1.34
CA GLY A 114 -6.29 1.25 -2.70
C GLY A 114 -6.62 2.71 -2.90
N THR A 115 -7.32 3.36 -1.98
CA THR A 115 -7.80 4.73 -2.17
C THR A 115 -6.65 5.74 -2.26
N LEU A 116 -5.74 5.74 -1.31
CA LEU A 116 -4.60 6.67 -1.33
C LEU A 116 -3.65 6.41 -2.51
N PRO A 117 -3.30 5.16 -2.82
CA PRO A 117 -2.52 4.90 -4.04
C PRO A 117 -3.18 5.39 -5.31
N LEU A 118 -4.50 5.23 -5.45
CA LEU A 118 -5.21 5.70 -6.63
C LEU A 118 -5.16 7.22 -6.75
N ILE A 119 -5.40 7.93 -5.65
CA ILE A 119 -5.32 9.39 -5.64
C ILE A 119 -3.91 9.85 -6.04
N ALA A 120 -2.90 9.25 -5.43
CA ALA A 120 -1.50 9.57 -5.74
C ALA A 120 -1.18 9.29 -7.21
N LEU A 121 -1.63 8.15 -7.73
CA LEU A 121 -1.38 7.76 -9.11
C LEU A 121 -1.95 8.79 -10.10
N ILE A 122 -3.21 9.17 -9.90
CA ILE A 122 -3.87 10.16 -10.76
C ILE A 122 -3.13 11.49 -10.73
N LEU A 123 -2.82 11.99 -9.53
CA LEU A 123 -2.20 13.30 -9.37
C LEU A 123 -0.76 13.34 -9.89
N LEU A 124 -0.01 12.25 -9.74
CA LEU A 124 1.36 12.18 -10.24
C LEU A 124 1.42 12.10 -11.76
N PHE A 125 0.39 11.54 -12.41
CA PHE A 125 0.31 11.51 -13.87
C PHE A 125 -0.14 12.84 -14.47
N LEU A 126 -0.86 13.64 -13.74
CA LEU A 126 -1.29 14.97 -14.20
C LEU A 126 -0.16 15.98 -14.07
#